data_5c964ddfa50b7cf9ddb6631764e4fad7
#
_entry.id   5c964ddfa50b7cf9ddb6631764e4fad7
#
_cell.length_a   1.000
_cell.length_b   1.000
_cell.length_c   1.000
_cell.angle_alpha   90.00
_cell.angle_beta   90.00
_cell.angle_gamma   90.00
#
_symmetry.space_group_name_H-M   'P 1'
#
loop_
_entity.id
_entity.type
_entity.pdbx_description
1 polymer ?
#
loop_
_entity_poly.entity_id
_entity_poly.type
_entity_poly.pdbx_seq_one_letter_code
_entity_poly.pdbx_strand_id
1 'polypeptide(L)'
;MKDSKLIIIGILGAKAVALGALGAHFLKSKIPSGLITIDQVNGFDTGVKYHIYHTLAMLILFLLAKNYTSKYLTWAFNCFFIGIVLFSGSLYFLCTRNLFHADWLSFLGPITPIGGLFFIAGWLLLALTGLSHKK
;
A
#
# COMPACT_ATOMS: atom_id res chain seq x y z
N MET A 1 -16.41 -0.29 13.48
CA MET A 1 -16.00 -0.82 12.15
C MET A 1 -16.40 -2.29 12.08
N LYS A 2 -16.84 -2.75 10.91
CA LYS A 2 -17.31 -4.15 10.74
C LYS A 2 -16.13 -5.12 10.64
N ASP A 3 -16.34 -6.40 11.03
CA ASP A 3 -15.32 -7.46 10.99
C ASP A 3 -14.75 -7.71 9.58
N SER A 4 -15.52 -7.39 8.53
CA SER A 4 -15.04 -7.42 7.14
C SER A 4 -13.78 -6.58 6.91
N LYS A 5 -13.58 -5.49 7.65
CA LYS A 5 -12.37 -4.68 7.56
C LYS A 5 -11.14 -5.40 8.14
N LEU A 6 -11.33 -6.23 9.17
CA LEU A 6 -10.24 -7.05 9.70
C LEU A 6 -9.80 -8.12 8.69
N ILE A 7 -10.75 -8.70 7.95
CA ILE A 7 -10.45 -9.64 6.86
C ILE A 7 -9.61 -8.95 5.77
N ILE A 8 -9.99 -7.73 5.36
CA ILE A 8 -9.24 -6.94 4.37
C ILE A 8 -7.81 -6.70 4.87
N ILE A 9 -7.65 -6.27 6.12
CA ILE A 9 -6.32 -6.02 6.72
C ILE A 9 -5.47 -7.29 6.70
N GLY A 10 -6.04 -8.44 7.10
CA GLY A 10 -5.33 -9.72 7.10
C GLY A 10 -4.86 -10.14 5.71
N ILE A 11 -5.74 -10.00 4.70
CA ILE A 11 -5.38 -10.29 3.30
C ILE A 11 -4.29 -9.36 2.78
N LEU A 12 -4.39 -8.06 3.06
CA LEU A 12 -3.37 -7.08 2.66
C LEU A 12 -2.02 -7.40 3.32
N GLY A 13 -2.02 -7.71 4.61
CA GLY A 13 -0.80 -8.10 5.33
C GLY A 13 -0.14 -9.35 4.74
N ALA A 14 -0.91 -10.39 4.48
CA ALA A 14 -0.42 -11.61 3.85
C ALA A 14 0.16 -11.34 2.45
N LYS A 15 -0.53 -10.52 1.64
CA LYS A 15 -0.02 -10.10 0.31
C LYS A 15 1.27 -9.31 0.41
N ALA A 16 1.39 -8.38 1.35
CA ALA A 16 2.61 -7.58 1.53
C ALA A 16 3.82 -8.49 1.84
N VAL A 17 3.66 -9.48 2.72
CA VAL A 17 4.72 -10.44 3.05
C VAL A 17 5.09 -11.30 1.85
N ALA A 18 4.11 -11.84 1.12
CA ALA A 18 4.34 -12.65 -0.06
C ALA A 18 5.08 -11.86 -1.17
N LEU A 19 4.66 -10.62 -1.42
CA LEU A 19 5.31 -9.75 -2.40
C LEU A 19 6.71 -9.33 -1.95
N GLY A 20 6.92 -9.10 -0.65
CA GLY A 20 8.24 -8.84 -0.10
C GLY A 20 9.20 -9.99 -0.33
N ALA A 21 8.78 -11.23 -0.08
CA ALA A 21 9.57 -12.43 -0.37
C ALA A 21 9.88 -12.58 -1.87
N LEU A 22 8.87 -12.34 -2.74
CA LEU A 22 9.05 -12.37 -4.18
C LEU A 22 10.08 -11.33 -4.65
N GLY A 23 10.02 -10.11 -4.15
CA GLY A 23 11.00 -9.06 -4.48
C GLY A 23 12.41 -9.40 -4.00
N ALA A 24 12.55 -9.86 -2.76
CA ALA A 24 13.83 -10.16 -2.15
C ALA A 24 14.56 -11.35 -2.79
N HIS A 25 13.83 -12.35 -3.28
CA HIS A 25 14.40 -13.58 -3.83
C HIS A 25 14.27 -13.63 -5.35
N PHE A 26 13.06 -13.68 -5.89
CA PHE A 26 12.84 -13.88 -7.32
C PHE A 26 13.29 -12.68 -8.16
N LEU A 27 12.87 -11.45 -7.82
CA LEU A 27 13.22 -10.29 -8.66
C LEU A 27 14.73 -10.02 -8.62
N LYS A 28 15.37 -10.10 -7.45
CA LYS A 28 16.83 -9.91 -7.34
C LYS A 28 17.61 -10.92 -8.15
N SER A 29 17.14 -12.17 -8.26
CA SER A 29 17.81 -13.20 -9.05
C SER A 29 17.80 -12.93 -10.56
N LYS A 30 16.93 -12.01 -11.04
CA LYS A 30 16.83 -11.63 -12.46
C LYS A 30 17.72 -10.46 -12.84
N ILE A 31 18.36 -9.79 -11.89
CA ILE A 31 19.27 -8.66 -12.17
C ILE A 31 20.46 -9.08 -13.05
N PRO A 32 21.19 -10.19 -12.75
CA PRO A 32 22.36 -10.59 -13.55
C PRO A 32 22.02 -10.92 -15.01
N SER A 33 20.78 -11.33 -15.29
CA SER A 33 20.32 -11.62 -16.66
C SER A 33 19.91 -10.38 -17.45
N GLY A 34 19.88 -9.20 -16.81
CA GLY A 34 19.43 -7.94 -17.43
C GLY A 34 17.92 -7.83 -17.65
N LEU A 35 17.13 -8.81 -17.16
CA LEU A 35 15.66 -8.78 -17.30
C LEU A 35 15.00 -7.72 -16.39
N ILE A 36 15.64 -7.37 -15.29
CA ILE A 36 15.20 -6.33 -14.37
C ILE A 36 16.40 -5.52 -13.86
N THR A 37 16.20 -4.24 -13.61
CA THR A 37 17.24 -3.36 -13.09
C THR A 37 17.19 -3.31 -11.55
N ILE A 38 18.30 -2.88 -10.94
CA ILE A 38 18.34 -2.65 -9.49
C ILE A 38 17.32 -1.58 -9.06
N ASP A 39 17.11 -0.54 -9.88
CA ASP A 39 16.13 0.52 -9.59
C ASP A 39 14.69 -0.01 -9.62
N GLN A 40 14.38 -0.94 -10.52
CA GLN A 40 13.08 -1.61 -10.56
C GLN A 40 12.87 -2.46 -9.30
N VAL A 41 13.89 -3.20 -8.84
CA VAL A 41 13.81 -3.96 -7.59
C VAL A 41 13.60 -3.03 -6.39
N ASN A 42 14.32 -1.91 -6.33
CA ASN A 42 14.16 -0.91 -5.27
C ASN A 42 12.77 -0.25 -5.30
N GLY A 43 12.24 0.04 -6.49
CA GLY A 43 10.87 0.55 -6.65
C GLY A 43 9.82 -0.45 -6.18
N PHE A 44 9.99 -1.73 -6.51
CA PHE A 44 9.12 -2.80 -6.02
C PHE A 44 9.15 -2.91 -4.49
N ASP A 45 10.35 -2.87 -3.89
CA ASP A 45 10.54 -2.90 -2.43
C ASP A 45 9.89 -1.68 -1.75
N THR A 46 9.97 -0.50 -2.37
CA THR A 46 9.24 0.69 -1.91
C THR A 46 7.73 0.43 -1.89
N GLY A 47 7.19 -0.18 -2.95
CA GLY A 47 5.78 -0.60 -2.98
C GLY A 47 5.40 -1.52 -1.83
N VAL A 48 6.25 -2.52 -1.52
CA VAL A 48 6.03 -3.46 -0.40
C VAL A 48 6.06 -2.74 0.95
N LYS A 49 7.03 -1.85 1.17
CA LYS A 49 7.16 -1.08 2.42
C LYS A 49 5.93 -0.22 2.68
N TYR A 50 5.48 0.53 1.69
CA TYR A 50 4.28 1.36 1.83
C TYR A 50 3.02 0.52 1.99
N HIS A 51 2.93 -0.63 1.33
CA HIS A 51 1.84 -1.58 1.51
C HIS A 51 1.74 -2.03 2.97
N ILE A 52 2.82 -2.56 3.55
CA ILE A 52 2.76 -3.07 4.93
C ILE A 52 2.58 -1.94 5.96
N TYR A 53 3.22 -0.78 5.79
CA TYR A 53 3.08 0.34 6.72
C TYR A 53 1.62 0.80 6.80
N HIS A 54 0.95 0.95 5.66
CA HIS A 54 -0.43 1.42 5.66
C HIS A 54 -1.43 0.32 6.00
N THR A 55 -1.10 -0.95 5.78
CA THR A 55 -1.88 -2.08 6.31
C THR A 55 -1.86 -2.08 7.84
N LEU A 56 -0.70 -1.84 8.47
CA LEU A 56 -0.59 -1.69 9.93
C LEU A 56 -1.32 -0.44 10.41
N ALA A 57 -1.24 0.68 9.70
CA ALA A 57 -2.02 1.87 10.00
C ALA A 57 -3.53 1.57 9.97
N MET A 58 -4.01 0.81 8.98
CA MET A 58 -5.42 0.38 8.90
C MET A 58 -5.83 -0.49 10.10
N LEU A 59 -4.94 -1.36 10.60
CA LEU A 59 -5.18 -2.13 11.83
C LEU A 59 -5.31 -1.21 13.04
N ILE A 60 -4.45 -0.20 13.16
CA ILE A 60 -4.53 0.81 14.22
C ILE A 60 -5.87 1.55 14.15
N LEU A 61 -6.30 1.99 12.96
CA LEU A 61 -7.60 2.64 12.76
C LEU A 61 -8.76 1.74 13.20
N PHE A 62 -8.67 0.44 12.88
CA PHE A 62 -9.67 -0.53 13.30
C PHE A 62 -9.77 -0.65 14.83
N LEU A 63 -8.63 -0.64 15.52
CA LEU A 63 -8.59 -0.68 16.98
C LEU A 63 -9.08 0.64 17.62
N LEU A 64 -8.69 1.78 17.08
CA LEU A 64 -9.13 3.10 17.55
C LEU A 64 -10.64 3.29 17.41
N ALA A 65 -11.27 2.70 16.41
CA ALA A 65 -12.72 2.78 16.22
C ALA A 65 -13.54 2.14 17.37
N LYS A 66 -12.90 1.37 18.25
CA LYS A 66 -13.53 0.86 19.48
C LYS A 66 -13.72 1.98 20.52
N ASN A 67 -12.82 2.97 20.55
CA ASN A 67 -12.75 4.01 21.58
C ASN A 67 -13.18 5.40 21.08
N TYR A 68 -13.23 5.61 19.76
CA TYR A 68 -13.59 6.89 19.14
C TYR A 68 -14.81 6.74 18.25
N THR A 69 -15.73 7.72 18.33
CA THR A 69 -16.84 7.88 17.39
C THR A 69 -16.48 8.97 16.40
N SER A 70 -15.85 8.60 15.28
CA SER A 70 -15.45 9.57 14.26
C SER A 70 -15.57 9.00 12.85
N LYS A 71 -16.22 9.76 11.97
CA LYS A 71 -16.27 9.44 10.53
C LYS A 71 -14.89 9.48 9.89
N TYR A 72 -13.97 10.27 10.43
CA TYR A 72 -12.62 10.41 9.92
C TYR A 72 -11.83 9.09 9.97
N LEU A 73 -12.07 8.21 10.96
CA LEU A 73 -11.46 6.87 10.99
C LEU A 73 -11.85 6.01 9.79
N THR A 74 -13.12 6.07 9.40
CA THR A 74 -13.59 5.32 8.22
C THR A 74 -13.03 5.91 6.93
N TRP A 75 -12.97 7.22 6.81
CA TRP A 75 -12.41 7.90 5.66
C TRP A 75 -10.90 7.68 5.55
N ALA A 76 -10.16 7.75 6.66
CA ALA A 76 -8.73 7.43 6.70
C ALA A 76 -8.46 5.98 6.26
N PHE A 77 -9.29 5.03 6.73
CA PHE A 77 -9.19 3.62 6.33
C PHE A 77 -9.35 3.47 4.80
N ASN A 78 -10.36 4.12 4.23
CA ASN A 78 -10.59 4.07 2.78
C ASN A 78 -9.45 4.74 2.00
N CYS A 79 -8.92 5.87 2.49
CA CYS A 79 -7.77 6.54 1.88
C CYS A 79 -6.54 5.64 1.88
N PHE A 80 -6.23 4.97 2.99
CA PHE A 80 -5.10 4.02 3.04
C PHE A 80 -5.31 2.84 2.10
N PHE A 81 -6.52 2.29 2.04
CA PHE A 81 -6.83 1.20 1.11
C PHE A 81 -6.63 1.62 -0.35
N ILE A 82 -7.20 2.76 -0.76
CA ILE A 82 -7.04 3.30 -2.12
C ILE A 82 -5.56 3.62 -2.39
N GLY A 83 -4.86 4.20 -1.43
CA GLY A 83 -3.43 4.48 -1.51
C GLY A 83 -2.61 3.22 -1.75
N ILE A 84 -2.88 2.12 -1.06
CA ILE A 84 -2.21 0.82 -1.29
C ILE A 84 -2.45 0.34 -2.72
N VAL A 85 -3.69 0.39 -3.20
CA VAL A 85 -4.02 -0.05 -4.56
C VAL A 85 -3.32 0.81 -5.61
N LEU A 86 -3.37 2.13 -5.48
CA LEU A 86 -2.81 3.04 -6.49
C LEU A 86 -1.29 3.18 -6.38
N PHE A 87 -0.73 3.33 -5.18
CA PHE A 87 0.71 3.53 -4.98
C PHE A 87 1.46 2.21 -5.09
N SER A 88 1.19 1.26 -4.20
CA SER A 88 1.92 -0.01 -4.18
C SER A 88 1.56 -0.87 -5.38
N GLY A 89 0.28 -0.92 -5.77
CA GLY A 89 -0.18 -1.65 -6.93
C GLY A 89 0.48 -1.16 -8.23
N SER A 90 0.54 0.15 -8.46
CA SER A 90 1.22 0.70 -9.65
C SER A 90 2.72 0.36 -9.67
N LEU A 91 3.41 0.44 -8.52
CA LEU A 91 4.83 0.09 -8.42
C LEU A 91 5.08 -1.40 -8.70
N TYR A 92 4.21 -2.29 -8.25
CA TYR A 92 4.35 -3.72 -8.55
C TYR A 92 4.33 -3.99 -10.05
N PHE A 93 3.37 -3.44 -10.76
CA PHE A 93 3.26 -3.61 -12.22
C PHE A 93 4.36 -2.84 -12.96
N LEU A 94 4.61 -1.59 -12.59
CA LEU A 94 5.60 -0.74 -13.24
C LEU A 94 7.01 -1.33 -13.14
N CYS A 95 7.38 -1.86 -11.97
CA CYS A 95 8.71 -2.40 -11.73
C CYS A 95 8.92 -3.81 -12.30
N THR A 96 7.84 -4.55 -12.60
CA THR A 96 7.92 -5.89 -13.20
C THR A 96 7.59 -5.92 -14.70
N ARG A 97 7.29 -4.76 -15.30
CA ARG A 97 6.83 -4.69 -16.70
C ARG A 97 7.78 -5.36 -17.70
N ASN A 98 9.10 -5.28 -17.46
CA ASN A 98 10.09 -5.89 -18.37
C ASN A 98 10.03 -7.42 -18.35
N LEU A 99 9.67 -8.04 -17.23
CA LEU A 99 9.52 -9.50 -17.11
C LEU A 99 8.36 -10.03 -17.97
N PHE A 100 7.36 -9.19 -18.23
CA PHE A 100 6.15 -9.54 -18.99
C PHE A 100 6.15 -8.93 -20.41
N HIS A 101 7.24 -8.28 -20.83
CA HIS A 101 7.32 -7.52 -22.08
C HIS A 101 6.15 -6.53 -22.24
N ALA A 102 5.76 -5.90 -21.15
CA ALA A 102 4.56 -5.06 -21.02
C ALA A 102 4.92 -3.57 -20.86
N ASP A 103 5.68 -3.01 -21.81
CA ASP A 103 6.13 -1.61 -21.79
C ASP A 103 4.98 -0.60 -21.72
N TRP A 104 3.81 -0.99 -22.20
CA TRP A 104 2.58 -0.20 -22.10
C TRP A 104 2.18 0.12 -20.65
N LEU A 105 2.60 -0.69 -19.66
CA LEU A 105 2.37 -0.42 -18.24
C LEU A 105 3.08 0.85 -17.73
N SER A 106 3.95 1.46 -18.53
CA SER A 106 4.61 2.73 -18.18
C SER A 106 3.62 3.87 -17.87
N PHE A 107 2.38 3.80 -18.40
CA PHE A 107 1.32 4.77 -18.04
C PHE A 107 0.94 4.77 -16.56
N LEU A 108 1.30 3.72 -15.80
CA LEU A 108 1.07 3.64 -14.36
C LEU A 108 1.98 4.59 -13.55
N GLY A 109 3.04 5.14 -14.17
CA GLY A 109 3.94 6.08 -13.50
C GLY A 109 3.22 7.25 -12.81
N PRO A 110 2.37 8.00 -13.50
CA PRO A 110 1.59 9.08 -12.90
C PRO A 110 0.57 8.66 -11.84
N ILE A 111 0.18 7.38 -11.79
CA ILE A 111 -0.78 6.86 -10.81
C ILE A 111 -0.13 6.73 -9.43
N THR A 112 1.15 6.41 -9.37
CA THR A 112 1.88 6.27 -8.10
C THR A 112 1.80 7.53 -7.23
N PRO A 113 2.11 8.76 -7.71
CA PRO A 113 1.97 9.97 -6.89
C PRO A 113 0.53 10.22 -6.43
N ILE A 114 -0.47 9.88 -7.24
CA ILE A 114 -1.89 10.00 -6.83
C ILE A 114 -2.16 9.10 -5.62
N GLY A 115 -1.67 7.86 -5.64
CA GLY A 115 -1.74 6.97 -4.48
C GLY A 115 -1.05 7.54 -3.24
N GLY A 116 0.09 8.22 -3.41
CA GLY A 116 0.79 8.95 -2.35
C GLY A 116 -0.06 10.05 -1.71
N LEU A 117 -0.82 10.79 -2.50
CA LEU A 117 -1.76 11.80 -1.99
C LEU A 117 -2.86 11.18 -1.12
N PHE A 118 -3.37 9.99 -1.49
CA PHE A 118 -4.32 9.26 -0.64
C PHE A 118 -3.70 8.86 0.69
N PHE A 119 -2.45 8.46 0.74
CA PHE A 119 -1.76 8.19 2.00
C PHE A 119 -1.68 9.43 2.87
N ILE A 120 -1.26 10.57 2.30
CA ILE A 120 -1.19 11.85 3.02
C ILE A 120 -2.58 12.22 3.57
N ALA A 121 -3.62 12.15 2.74
CA ALA A 121 -4.99 12.42 3.16
C ALA A 121 -5.44 11.50 4.32
N GLY A 122 -5.10 10.22 4.25
CA GLY A 122 -5.39 9.26 5.32
C GLY A 122 -4.76 9.64 6.66
N TRP A 123 -3.50 10.07 6.65
CA TRP A 123 -2.80 10.54 7.86
C TRP A 123 -3.39 11.83 8.42
N LEU A 124 -3.76 12.78 7.57
CA LEU A 124 -4.43 14.02 8.00
C LEU A 124 -5.80 13.73 8.61
N LEU A 125 -6.58 12.81 8.03
CA LEU A 125 -7.86 12.37 8.59
C LEU A 125 -7.70 11.66 9.94
N LEU A 126 -6.63 10.89 10.13
CA LEU A 126 -6.31 10.33 11.43
C LEU A 126 -6.01 11.43 12.45
N ALA A 127 -5.23 12.46 12.07
CA ALA A 127 -4.95 13.60 12.95
C ALA A 127 -6.25 14.32 13.36
N LEU A 128 -7.20 14.52 12.43
CA LEU A 128 -8.50 15.11 12.71
C LEU A 128 -9.35 14.26 13.67
N THR A 129 -9.11 12.97 13.77
CA THR A 129 -9.79 12.11 14.77
C THR A 129 -9.45 12.52 16.21
N GLY A 130 -8.24 13.08 16.43
CA GLY A 130 -7.84 13.60 17.75
C GLY A 130 -8.71 14.74 18.25
N LEU A 131 -9.44 15.43 17.36
CA LEU A 131 -10.40 16.48 17.69
C LEU A 131 -11.81 15.92 17.97
N SER A 132 -12.02 14.61 17.78
CA SER A 132 -13.31 13.95 18.00
C SER A 132 -13.44 13.49 19.45
N HIS A 133 -14.68 13.45 19.95
CA HIS A 133 -14.95 12.94 21.29
C HIS A 133 -14.65 11.44 21.40
N LYS A 134 -14.05 11.04 22.52
CA LYS A 134 -13.99 9.63 22.92
C LYS A 134 -15.40 9.12 23.23
N LYS A 135 -15.62 7.84 22.98
CA LYS A 135 -16.83 7.12 23.46
C LYS A 135 -16.86 7.05 24.96
#